data_32b5fcd8d869ce22d1de50358bb4e8c1
#
_entry.id   32b5fcd8d869ce22d1de50358bb4e8c1
#
_cell.length_a   1.000
_cell.length_b   1.000
_cell.length_c   1.000
_cell.angle_alpha   90.00
_cell.angle_beta   90.00
_cell.angle_gamma   90.00
#
_symmetry.space_group_name_H-M   'P 1'
#
loop_
_entity.id
_entity.type
_entity.pdbx_description
1 polymer ?
#
loop_
_entity_poly.entity_id
_entity_poly.type
_entity_poly.pdbx_seq_one_letter_code
_entity_poly.pdbx_strand_id
1 'polypeptide(L)'
;MNKTLQTFLELVQINSVSGDEGRIGLLLETRLLSFGLSTSWDSGGNLYGYLPGEGETILLSAHMDTVPLAFDVEPLVEDGRVHTGGKTALGADDKAAIAAILTVLETLHKENSSHPNLVILFSVREELGLQGIAEIDVNKLSNVDHGYVFDAQGPVGTFITAAPGSIKLDATFLGKGAHAGFSPETGISAIQMGSDAIAAMRLLRIDEETTANVGSFLAPGSRNIVCDKATLSLEARSLDQTKLHRQIEHMKTCLQDAAAKHGGQVTIEEEALYEAYKLDTSSVAFTALKDACSSLGLPYSERPTLGGSDANVLNAKGIPTIVCTSGYEAPHTTAESIDLDQLEILTSLVRELATKRK
;
A
#
# COMPACT_ATOMS: atom_id res chain seq x y z
N MET A 1 -9.81 -26.81 12.54
CA MET A 1 -9.31 -25.73 11.65
C MET A 1 -8.73 -24.66 12.58
N ASN A 2 -7.52 -24.20 12.31
CA ASN A 2 -6.88 -23.12 13.06
C ASN A 2 -7.79 -21.87 13.01
N LYS A 3 -7.88 -21.14 14.13
CA LYS A 3 -8.76 -19.97 14.29
C LYS A 3 -8.39 -18.84 13.29
N THR A 4 -7.09 -18.57 13.10
CA THR A 4 -6.64 -17.56 12.15
C THR A 4 -7.07 -17.91 10.74
N LEU A 5 -6.89 -19.16 10.30
CA LEU A 5 -7.34 -19.61 8.99
C LEU A 5 -8.85 -19.44 8.83
N GLN A 6 -9.63 -19.78 9.85
CA GLN A 6 -11.08 -19.58 9.79
C GLN A 6 -11.46 -18.11 9.63
N THR A 7 -10.84 -17.22 10.40
CA THR A 7 -11.05 -15.77 10.32
C THR A 7 -10.60 -15.23 8.95
N PHE A 8 -9.45 -15.68 8.45
CA PHE A 8 -8.93 -15.28 7.14
C PHE A 8 -9.88 -15.67 6.00
N LEU A 9 -10.31 -16.95 5.96
CA LEU A 9 -11.27 -17.42 4.95
C LEU A 9 -12.61 -16.68 4.98
N GLU A 10 -13.07 -16.25 6.14
CA GLU A 10 -14.25 -15.40 6.26
C GLU A 10 -14.01 -14.00 5.68
N LEU A 11 -12.86 -13.38 6.00
CA LEU A 11 -12.55 -12.02 5.56
C LEU A 11 -12.35 -11.93 4.05
N VAL A 12 -11.64 -12.88 3.43
CA VAL A 12 -11.38 -12.82 1.96
C VAL A 12 -12.64 -12.95 1.12
N GLN A 13 -13.70 -13.59 1.66
CA GLN A 13 -15.00 -13.70 0.99
C GLN A 13 -15.87 -12.43 1.10
N ILE A 14 -15.43 -11.43 1.86
CA ILE A 14 -16.11 -10.14 1.94
C ILE A 14 -15.50 -9.21 0.90
N ASN A 15 -16.29 -8.81 -0.09
CA ASN A 15 -15.86 -7.80 -1.06
C ASN A 15 -15.58 -6.48 -0.33
N SER A 16 -14.39 -5.93 -0.56
CA SER A 16 -13.93 -4.66 0.02
C SER A 16 -12.96 -3.96 -0.94
N VAL A 17 -13.32 -3.88 -2.22
CA VAL A 17 -12.53 -3.10 -3.18
C VAL A 17 -12.42 -1.66 -2.68
N SER A 18 -11.26 -1.03 -2.89
CA SER A 18 -10.99 0.34 -2.44
C SER A 18 -12.14 1.31 -2.76
N GLY A 19 -12.67 1.95 -1.71
CA GLY A 19 -13.85 2.81 -1.75
C GLY A 19 -15.18 2.10 -1.40
N ASP A 20 -15.19 0.76 -1.22
CA ASP A 20 -16.35 -0.03 -0.80
C ASP A 20 -16.05 -0.92 0.43
N GLU A 21 -15.35 -0.35 1.43
CA GLU A 21 -14.93 -1.06 2.65
C GLU A 21 -16.01 -1.09 3.73
N GLY A 22 -17.16 -0.46 3.52
CA GLY A 22 -18.18 -0.27 4.57
C GLY A 22 -18.63 -1.57 5.23
N ARG A 23 -18.79 -2.66 4.47
CA ARG A 23 -19.24 -3.95 5.00
C ARG A 23 -18.18 -4.63 5.88
N ILE A 24 -16.91 -4.65 5.43
CA ILE A 24 -15.82 -5.22 6.21
C ILE A 24 -15.54 -4.38 7.44
N GLY A 25 -15.56 -3.05 7.32
CA GLY A 25 -15.33 -2.14 8.43
C GLY A 25 -16.33 -2.32 9.58
N LEU A 26 -17.61 -2.46 9.28
CA LEU A 26 -18.65 -2.75 10.31
C LEU A 26 -18.44 -4.11 10.98
N LEU A 27 -18.01 -5.13 10.26
CA LEU A 27 -17.66 -6.43 10.83
C LEU A 27 -16.46 -6.29 11.78
N LEU A 28 -15.41 -5.58 11.35
CA LEU A 28 -14.20 -5.37 12.15
C LEU A 28 -14.51 -4.58 13.42
N GLU A 29 -15.28 -3.51 13.33
CA GLU A 29 -15.74 -2.74 14.49
C GLU A 29 -16.49 -3.62 15.48
N THR A 30 -17.47 -4.43 14.98
CA THR A 30 -18.23 -5.35 15.82
C THR A 30 -17.33 -6.34 16.57
N ARG A 31 -16.31 -6.88 15.89
CA ARG A 31 -15.34 -7.79 16.52
C ARG A 31 -14.48 -7.09 17.56
N LEU A 32 -13.94 -5.91 17.24
CA LEU A 32 -13.13 -5.13 18.19
C LEU A 32 -13.92 -4.83 19.47
N LEU A 33 -15.16 -4.37 19.33
CA LEU A 33 -16.07 -4.14 20.47
C LEU A 33 -16.31 -5.43 21.29
N SER A 34 -16.48 -6.58 20.63
CA SER A 34 -16.71 -7.87 21.31
C SER A 34 -15.48 -8.37 22.07
N PHE A 35 -14.27 -7.90 21.73
CA PHE A 35 -13.02 -8.18 22.43
C PHE A 35 -12.70 -7.14 23.52
N GLY A 36 -13.62 -6.20 23.78
CA GLY A 36 -13.49 -5.20 24.84
C GLY A 36 -12.74 -3.94 24.47
N LEU A 37 -12.44 -3.74 23.17
CA LEU A 37 -11.85 -2.48 22.71
C LEU A 37 -12.93 -1.38 22.64
N SER A 38 -12.53 -0.14 22.86
CA SER A 38 -13.31 1.02 22.41
C SER A 38 -12.95 1.35 20.97
N THR A 39 -13.93 1.74 20.16
CA THR A 39 -13.72 2.02 18.72
C THR A 39 -14.08 3.45 18.38
N SER A 40 -13.49 3.94 17.30
CA SER A 40 -13.86 5.21 16.67
C SER A 40 -13.44 5.23 15.20
N TRP A 41 -14.11 6.05 14.41
CA TRP A 41 -13.78 6.31 13.00
C TRP A 41 -13.23 7.72 12.85
N ASP A 42 -12.43 7.96 11.84
CA ASP A 42 -12.08 9.31 11.40
C ASP A 42 -12.85 9.72 10.13
N SER A 43 -12.61 10.95 9.65
CA SER A 43 -13.23 11.46 8.43
C SER A 43 -12.77 10.76 7.16
N GLY A 44 -11.57 10.16 7.19
CA GLY A 44 -11.02 9.37 6.08
C GLY A 44 -11.67 8.01 5.93
N GLY A 45 -12.41 7.55 6.96
CA GLY A 45 -13.02 6.21 7.01
C GLY A 45 -12.13 5.15 7.63
N ASN A 46 -11.03 5.55 8.29
CA ASN A 46 -10.17 4.64 9.03
C ASN A 46 -10.82 4.25 10.37
N LEU A 47 -10.73 2.96 10.73
CA LEU A 47 -11.24 2.42 11.98
C LEU A 47 -10.13 2.29 13.00
N TYR A 48 -10.36 2.88 14.18
CA TYR A 48 -9.48 2.75 15.35
C TYR A 48 -10.09 1.87 16.42
N GLY A 49 -9.26 1.04 17.04
CA GLY A 49 -9.58 0.29 18.24
C GLY A 49 -8.56 0.56 19.35
N TYR A 50 -9.03 0.75 20.59
CA TYR A 50 -8.17 0.98 21.75
C TYR A 50 -8.40 -0.10 22.78
N LEU A 51 -7.33 -0.80 23.16
CA LEU A 51 -7.31 -1.77 24.25
C LEU A 51 -6.36 -1.25 25.34
N PRO A 52 -6.89 -0.71 26.46
CA PRO A 52 -6.06 -0.25 27.56
C PRO A 52 -5.26 -1.38 28.17
N GLY A 53 -3.97 -1.20 28.34
CA GLY A 53 -3.06 -2.13 28.99
C GLY A 53 -2.11 -1.39 29.92
N GLU A 54 -0.86 -1.82 29.99
CA GLU A 54 0.12 -1.18 30.87
C GLU A 54 1.44 -0.90 30.14
N GLY A 55 2.05 0.26 30.41
CA GLY A 55 3.36 0.66 29.86
C GLY A 55 3.23 1.32 28.51
N GLU A 56 4.06 0.91 27.54
CA GLU A 56 4.10 1.48 26.21
C GLU A 56 2.79 1.30 25.42
N THR A 57 2.61 2.13 24.41
CA THR A 57 1.47 2.08 23.50
C THR A 57 1.93 1.64 22.11
N ILE A 58 1.49 0.48 21.65
CA ILE A 58 1.88 -0.13 20.39
C ILE A 58 0.74 -0.03 19.39
N LEU A 59 1.03 0.45 18.19
CA LEU A 59 0.13 0.45 17.05
C LEU A 59 0.28 -0.85 16.24
N LEU A 60 -0.83 -1.53 15.97
CA LEU A 60 -0.91 -2.62 15.00
C LEU A 60 -1.85 -2.20 13.88
N SER A 61 -1.36 -2.19 12.65
CA SER A 61 -2.08 -1.66 11.49
C SER A 61 -2.10 -2.63 10.32
N ALA A 62 -3.22 -2.61 9.59
CA ALA A 62 -3.46 -3.30 8.34
C ALA A 62 -4.51 -2.53 7.53
N HIS A 63 -4.54 -2.66 6.20
CA HIS A 63 -5.60 -2.02 5.42
C HIS A 63 -6.79 -2.96 5.16
N MET A 64 -8.01 -2.37 5.02
CA MET A 64 -9.26 -3.12 4.85
C MET A 64 -9.62 -3.36 3.39
N ASP A 65 -9.11 -2.51 2.51
CA ASP A 65 -9.42 -2.57 1.09
C ASP A 65 -8.59 -3.62 0.35
N THR A 66 -9.03 -3.91 -0.85
CA THR A 66 -8.34 -4.82 -1.79
C THR A 66 -8.40 -4.25 -3.19
N VAL A 67 -7.51 -4.71 -4.06
CA VAL A 67 -7.55 -4.41 -5.49
C VAL A 67 -8.84 -4.93 -6.15
N PRO A 68 -9.31 -4.33 -7.26
CA PRO A 68 -10.53 -4.78 -7.97
C PRO A 68 -10.50 -6.25 -8.42
N LEU A 69 -9.31 -6.83 -8.59
CA LEU A 69 -9.13 -8.23 -8.97
C LEU A 69 -9.52 -9.21 -7.84
N ALA A 70 -9.58 -8.76 -6.58
CA ALA A 70 -10.02 -9.54 -5.41
C ALA A 70 -11.53 -9.34 -5.13
N PHE A 71 -12.36 -9.59 -6.15
CA PHE A 71 -13.82 -9.49 -6.06
C PHE A 71 -14.46 -10.87 -6.23
N ASP A 72 -15.49 -11.18 -5.43
CA ASP A 72 -16.17 -12.48 -5.37
C ASP A 72 -15.20 -13.65 -5.19
N VAL A 73 -14.30 -13.49 -4.20
CA VAL A 73 -13.24 -14.45 -3.91
C VAL A 73 -13.79 -15.78 -3.41
N GLU A 74 -13.44 -16.86 -4.09
CA GLU A 74 -13.71 -18.26 -3.71
C GLU A 74 -12.38 -18.91 -3.24
N PRO A 75 -12.02 -18.87 -1.94
CA PRO A 75 -10.75 -19.38 -1.47
C PRO A 75 -10.73 -20.93 -1.50
N LEU A 76 -9.64 -21.50 -1.98
CA LEU A 76 -9.30 -22.92 -1.96
C LEU A 76 -8.18 -23.15 -0.95
N VAL A 77 -8.28 -24.22 -0.17
CA VAL A 77 -7.23 -24.66 0.76
C VAL A 77 -6.72 -26.00 0.28
N GLU A 78 -5.58 -25.98 -0.39
CA GLU A 78 -4.97 -27.14 -1.00
C GLU A 78 -3.45 -27.15 -0.76
N ASP A 79 -2.87 -28.31 -0.57
CA ASP A 79 -1.41 -28.52 -0.41
C ASP A 79 -0.73 -27.58 0.61
N GLY A 80 -1.43 -27.25 1.72
CA GLY A 80 -0.91 -26.38 2.77
C GLY A 80 -0.95 -24.90 2.43
N ARG A 81 -1.67 -24.47 1.38
CA ARG A 81 -1.75 -23.10 0.87
C ARG A 81 -3.20 -22.67 0.67
N VAL A 82 -3.47 -21.36 0.80
CA VAL A 82 -4.73 -20.74 0.41
C VAL A 82 -4.50 -19.97 -0.90
N HIS A 83 -5.36 -20.17 -1.87
CA HIS A 83 -5.34 -19.50 -3.20
C HIS A 83 -6.76 -19.51 -3.82
N THR A 84 -6.92 -18.96 -5.03
CA THR A 84 -8.22 -18.90 -5.75
C THR A 84 -8.28 -19.80 -6.99
N GLY A 85 -7.27 -20.63 -7.19
CA GLY A 85 -7.15 -21.41 -8.42
C GLY A 85 -6.91 -20.57 -9.68
N GLY A 86 -6.39 -19.36 -9.53
CA GLY A 86 -6.08 -18.45 -10.63
C GLY A 86 -7.26 -17.66 -11.20
N LYS A 87 -8.42 -17.65 -10.52
CA LYS A 87 -9.63 -16.92 -10.97
C LYS A 87 -9.59 -15.44 -10.61
N THR A 88 -9.21 -15.13 -9.37
CA THR A 88 -9.14 -13.77 -8.82
C THR A 88 -7.84 -13.60 -8.04
N ALA A 89 -7.50 -12.38 -7.62
CA ALA A 89 -6.60 -12.19 -6.50
C ALA A 89 -7.26 -12.76 -5.22
N LEU A 90 -6.46 -13.13 -4.24
CA LEU A 90 -6.97 -13.73 -2.99
C LEU A 90 -7.42 -12.65 -1.99
N GLY A 91 -6.77 -11.48 -2.01
CA GLY A 91 -6.93 -10.45 -1.00
C GLY A 91 -6.27 -10.85 0.33
N ALA A 92 -5.20 -11.66 0.28
CA ALA A 92 -4.33 -11.90 1.43
C ALA A 92 -3.61 -10.62 1.84
N ASP A 93 -3.34 -9.77 0.91
CA ASP A 93 -3.00 -8.38 0.99
C ASP A 93 -4.27 -7.55 1.23
N ASP A 94 -4.62 -7.07 2.42
CA ASP A 94 -3.91 -7.24 3.70
C ASP A 94 -4.79 -7.98 4.73
N LYS A 95 -5.78 -8.78 4.27
CA LYS A 95 -6.69 -9.52 5.15
C LYS A 95 -6.01 -10.63 5.98
N ALA A 96 -4.81 -11.07 5.58
CA ALA A 96 -4.02 -11.98 6.39
C ALA A 96 -3.58 -11.33 7.71
N ALA A 97 -3.12 -10.08 7.65
CA ALA A 97 -2.76 -9.29 8.82
C ALA A 97 -3.98 -9.00 9.70
N ILE A 98 -5.10 -8.59 9.10
CA ILE A 98 -6.35 -8.39 9.85
C ILE A 98 -6.75 -9.67 10.61
N ALA A 99 -6.69 -10.83 9.95
CA ALA A 99 -7.02 -12.12 10.58
C ALA A 99 -6.09 -12.46 11.75
N ALA A 100 -4.80 -12.20 11.61
CA ALA A 100 -3.81 -12.40 12.67
C ALA A 100 -4.08 -11.47 13.86
N ILE A 101 -4.27 -10.17 13.62
CA ILE A 101 -4.57 -9.17 14.66
C ILE A 101 -5.85 -9.54 15.42
N LEU A 102 -6.95 -9.84 14.71
CA LEU A 102 -8.22 -10.23 15.34
C LEU A 102 -8.09 -11.50 16.19
N THR A 103 -7.35 -12.50 15.71
CA THR A 103 -7.14 -13.76 16.44
C THR A 103 -6.35 -13.53 17.73
N VAL A 104 -5.34 -12.65 17.67
CA VAL A 104 -4.55 -12.29 18.87
C VAL A 104 -5.41 -11.52 19.86
N LEU A 105 -6.18 -10.52 19.43
CA LEU A 105 -7.06 -9.75 20.31
C LEU A 105 -8.12 -10.63 20.98
N GLU A 106 -8.72 -11.57 20.23
CA GLU A 106 -9.66 -12.55 20.79
C GLU A 106 -9.00 -13.41 21.88
N THR A 107 -7.74 -13.81 21.65
CA THR A 107 -6.96 -14.62 22.60
C THR A 107 -6.64 -13.81 23.86
N LEU A 108 -6.14 -12.58 23.73
CA LEU A 108 -5.85 -11.69 24.85
C LEU A 108 -7.10 -11.47 25.72
N HIS A 109 -8.25 -11.23 25.09
CA HIS A 109 -9.52 -11.03 25.75
C HIS A 109 -9.95 -12.29 26.54
N LYS A 110 -9.90 -13.48 25.93
CA LYS A 110 -10.33 -14.74 26.57
C LYS A 110 -9.41 -15.19 27.71
N GLU A 111 -8.10 -15.01 27.52
CA GLU A 111 -7.08 -15.43 28.49
C GLU A 111 -6.86 -14.37 29.59
N ASN A 112 -7.41 -13.18 29.45
CA ASN A 112 -7.13 -12.02 30.30
C ASN A 112 -5.61 -11.80 30.47
N SER A 113 -4.89 -11.92 29.37
CA SER A 113 -3.42 -11.86 29.34
C SER A 113 -2.92 -10.44 29.56
N SER A 114 -1.78 -10.27 30.25
CA SER A 114 -1.12 -8.96 30.37
C SER A 114 -0.59 -8.50 29.03
N HIS A 115 -0.86 -7.24 28.66
CA HIS A 115 -0.47 -6.66 27.39
C HIS A 115 -0.12 -5.17 27.54
N PRO A 116 0.66 -4.57 26.60
CA PRO A 116 0.85 -3.12 26.51
C PRO A 116 -0.48 -2.42 26.15
N ASN A 117 -0.51 -1.09 26.17
CA ASN A 117 -1.62 -0.40 25.53
C ASN A 117 -1.57 -0.70 24.02
N LEU A 118 -2.70 -1.13 23.45
CA LEU A 118 -2.78 -1.43 22.03
C LEU A 118 -3.70 -0.43 21.31
N VAL A 119 -3.20 0.08 20.21
CA VAL A 119 -3.98 0.82 19.23
C VAL A 119 -4.05 -0.03 17.97
N ILE A 120 -5.25 -0.30 17.51
CA ILE A 120 -5.49 -0.99 16.24
C ILE A 120 -5.91 0.06 15.23
N LEU A 121 -5.33 0.02 14.05
CA LEU A 121 -5.71 0.87 12.94
C LEU A 121 -6.01 0.00 11.72
N PHE A 122 -7.25 0.04 11.27
CA PHE A 122 -7.64 -0.55 10.01
C PHE A 122 -7.97 0.59 9.03
N SER A 123 -7.08 0.79 8.07
CA SER A 123 -7.18 1.86 7.08
C SER A 123 -8.03 1.47 5.87
N VAL A 124 -8.39 2.45 5.06
CA VAL A 124 -9.16 2.30 3.82
C VAL A 124 -8.40 2.92 2.65
N ARG A 125 -8.70 2.48 1.42
CA ARG A 125 -8.15 3.04 0.18
C ARG A 125 -6.61 3.12 0.16
N GLU A 126 -5.95 2.13 0.77
CA GLU A 126 -4.50 2.00 0.69
C GLU A 126 -4.06 1.83 -0.76
N GLU A 127 -4.71 0.92 -1.49
CA GLU A 127 -4.43 0.50 -2.86
C GLU A 127 -4.66 1.59 -3.92
N LEU A 128 -5.29 2.69 -3.52
CA LEU A 128 -5.45 3.91 -4.34
C LEU A 128 -4.37 4.96 -4.06
N GLY A 129 -3.23 4.55 -3.52
CA GLY A 129 -2.10 5.43 -3.20
C GLY A 129 -2.25 6.10 -1.84
N LEU A 130 -2.57 5.33 -0.83
CA LEU A 130 -2.60 5.71 0.59
C LEU A 130 -3.65 6.79 0.93
N GLN A 131 -4.78 6.83 0.19
CA GLN A 131 -5.75 7.93 0.32
C GLN A 131 -6.40 7.98 1.71
N GLY A 132 -6.75 6.83 2.29
CA GLY A 132 -7.39 6.80 3.59
C GLY A 132 -6.47 7.27 4.70
N ILE A 133 -5.26 6.72 4.76
CA ILE A 133 -4.28 7.07 5.77
C ILE A 133 -3.76 8.50 5.62
N ALA A 134 -3.81 9.10 4.43
CA ALA A 134 -3.46 10.51 4.23
C ALA A 134 -4.35 11.46 5.05
N GLU A 135 -5.62 11.07 5.28
CA GLU A 135 -6.63 11.80 6.05
C GLU A 135 -6.65 11.42 7.55
N ILE A 136 -5.63 10.68 8.02
CA ILE A 136 -5.57 10.16 9.39
C ILE A 136 -5.68 11.26 10.45
N ASP A 137 -6.49 11.02 11.48
CA ASP A 137 -6.53 11.86 12.67
C ASP A 137 -5.36 11.53 13.62
N VAL A 138 -4.25 12.26 13.48
CA VAL A 138 -3.04 12.06 14.30
C VAL A 138 -3.27 12.23 15.79
N ASN A 139 -4.32 12.96 16.22
CA ASN A 139 -4.61 13.10 17.65
C ASN A 139 -5.00 11.78 18.30
N LYS A 140 -5.62 10.87 17.51
CA LYS A 140 -5.97 9.51 17.94
C LYS A 140 -4.75 8.61 18.16
N LEU A 141 -3.59 9.00 17.63
CA LEU A 141 -2.32 8.26 17.71
C LEU A 141 -1.26 8.99 18.52
N SER A 142 -1.61 10.12 19.19
CA SER A 142 -0.67 10.99 19.89
C SER A 142 0.11 10.31 21.02
N ASN A 143 -0.37 9.20 21.56
CA ASN A 143 0.26 8.44 22.63
C ASN A 143 0.95 7.16 22.12
N VAL A 144 1.03 6.94 20.81
CA VAL A 144 1.69 5.76 20.23
C VAL A 144 3.19 5.96 20.31
N ASP A 145 3.88 5.03 20.96
CA ASP A 145 5.34 5.02 21.06
C ASP A 145 5.98 4.51 19.76
N HIS A 146 5.41 3.45 19.19
CA HIS A 146 5.81 2.90 17.89
C HIS A 146 4.70 1.98 17.33
N GLY A 147 4.81 1.65 16.04
CA GLY A 147 3.83 0.82 15.35
C GLY A 147 4.41 -0.21 14.39
N TYR A 148 3.55 -1.16 14.03
CA TYR A 148 3.80 -2.18 13.03
C TYR A 148 2.67 -2.21 12.02
N VAL A 149 3.00 -2.06 10.74
CA VAL A 149 2.12 -2.27 9.59
C VAL A 149 2.46 -3.62 8.98
N PHE A 150 1.51 -4.52 8.85
CA PHE A 150 1.75 -5.88 8.36
C PHE A 150 1.38 -5.98 6.87
N ASP A 151 2.05 -5.19 6.05
CA ASP A 151 1.69 -4.94 4.65
C ASP A 151 2.93 -5.04 3.74
N ALA A 152 3.59 -6.21 3.75
CA ALA A 152 4.64 -6.51 2.77
C ALA A 152 4.63 -8.00 2.40
N GLN A 153 4.81 -8.27 1.11
CA GLN A 153 4.92 -9.64 0.61
C GLN A 153 6.21 -10.33 1.05
N GLY A 154 6.15 -11.64 1.15
CA GLY A 154 7.29 -12.51 1.44
C GLY A 154 7.24 -13.14 2.83
N PRO A 155 8.20 -14.03 3.16
CA PRO A 155 8.16 -14.81 4.38
C PRO A 155 8.23 -13.92 5.62
N VAL A 156 7.43 -14.25 6.64
CA VAL A 156 7.39 -13.55 7.93
C VAL A 156 8.77 -13.58 8.58
N GLY A 157 9.20 -12.44 9.14
CA GLY A 157 10.52 -12.25 9.74
C GLY A 157 11.44 -11.32 8.94
N THR A 158 10.91 -10.69 7.90
CA THR A 158 11.58 -9.61 7.17
C THR A 158 10.92 -8.26 7.49
N PHE A 159 11.74 -7.25 7.77
CA PHE A 159 11.29 -5.94 8.22
C PHE A 159 11.83 -4.84 7.32
N ILE A 160 10.96 -3.89 6.98
CA ILE A 160 11.28 -2.83 6.03
C ILE A 160 11.93 -1.66 6.77
N THR A 161 13.15 -1.31 6.34
CA THR A 161 13.96 -0.25 6.95
C THR A 161 13.85 1.10 6.23
N ALA A 162 13.41 1.07 4.98
CA ALA A 162 13.19 2.27 4.16
C ALA A 162 12.17 2.00 3.08
N ALA A 163 11.34 2.98 2.77
CA ALA A 163 10.39 2.95 1.65
C ALA A 163 10.48 4.24 0.82
N PRO A 164 10.11 4.20 -0.47
CA PRO A 164 10.26 5.33 -1.37
C PRO A 164 9.22 6.42 -1.09
N GLY A 165 9.52 7.63 -1.54
CA GLY A 165 8.51 8.61 -1.88
C GLY A 165 7.94 8.33 -3.26
N SER A 166 6.71 8.79 -3.51
CA SER A 166 6.04 8.68 -4.80
C SER A 166 5.40 10.00 -5.21
N ILE A 167 5.63 10.37 -6.48
CA ILE A 167 5.01 11.53 -7.11
C ILE A 167 4.40 11.07 -8.43
N LYS A 168 3.14 11.42 -8.66
CA LYS A 168 2.47 11.22 -9.95
C LYS A 168 2.42 12.50 -10.77
N LEU A 169 2.43 12.34 -12.09
CA LEU A 169 2.20 13.39 -13.06
C LEU A 169 1.06 12.98 -13.99
N ASP A 170 0.08 13.86 -14.16
CA ASP A 170 -0.92 13.75 -15.21
C ASP A 170 -0.69 14.86 -16.24
N ALA A 171 -0.38 14.48 -17.48
CA ALA A 171 -0.05 15.39 -18.54
C ALA A 171 -1.11 15.37 -19.66
N THR A 172 -1.59 16.55 -20.05
CA THR A 172 -2.53 16.72 -21.17
C THR A 172 -1.88 17.53 -22.27
N PHE A 173 -1.59 16.91 -23.42
CA PHE A 173 -1.14 17.56 -24.64
C PHE A 173 -2.33 18.11 -25.42
N LEU A 174 -2.22 19.36 -25.84
CA LEU A 174 -3.17 20.04 -26.72
C LEU A 174 -2.47 20.48 -28.01
N GLY A 175 -2.92 19.93 -29.11
CA GLY A 175 -2.46 20.24 -30.46
C GLY A 175 -3.53 20.97 -31.26
N LYS A 176 -3.59 20.62 -32.54
CA LYS A 176 -4.57 21.21 -33.49
C LYS A 176 -5.06 20.14 -34.46
N GLY A 177 -6.38 19.93 -34.50
CA GLY A 177 -6.99 19.02 -35.47
C GLY A 177 -6.84 19.52 -36.91
N ALA A 178 -6.65 18.60 -37.84
CA ALA A 178 -6.65 18.87 -39.29
C ALA A 178 -7.10 17.62 -40.03
N HIS A 179 -7.53 17.78 -41.29
CA HIS A 179 -7.86 16.62 -42.13
C HIS A 179 -6.57 15.91 -42.56
N ALA A 180 -6.39 14.66 -42.13
CA ALA A 180 -5.13 13.93 -42.30
C ALA A 180 -4.72 13.68 -43.75
N GLY A 181 -5.63 13.75 -44.72
CA GLY A 181 -5.37 13.56 -46.13
C GLY A 181 -5.29 14.86 -46.94
N PHE A 182 -5.98 15.93 -46.54
CA PHE A 182 -6.05 17.16 -47.32
C PHE A 182 -5.10 18.26 -46.83
N SER A 183 -4.88 18.37 -45.54
CA SER A 183 -4.10 19.48 -44.97
C SER A 183 -3.42 19.07 -43.66
N PRO A 184 -2.73 17.91 -43.58
CA PRO A 184 -2.11 17.44 -42.35
C PRO A 184 -1.08 18.42 -41.77
N GLU A 185 -0.42 19.20 -42.64
CA GLU A 185 0.56 20.22 -42.28
C GLU A 185 -0.01 21.41 -41.51
N THR A 186 -1.34 21.58 -41.49
CA THR A 186 -2.01 22.62 -40.70
C THR A 186 -2.37 22.16 -39.30
N GLY A 187 -2.21 20.85 -39.03
CA GLY A 187 -2.47 20.22 -37.74
C GLY A 187 -1.23 20.17 -36.86
N ILE A 188 -1.47 19.91 -35.57
CA ILE A 188 -0.43 19.63 -34.56
C ILE A 188 -0.84 18.36 -33.83
N SER A 189 -0.07 17.30 -33.98
CA SER A 189 -0.41 15.97 -33.45
C SER A 189 -0.03 15.82 -31.98
N ALA A 190 -1.04 15.69 -31.12
CA ALA A 190 -0.84 15.39 -29.70
C ALA A 190 -0.19 14.00 -29.49
N ILE A 191 -0.46 13.03 -30.38
CA ILE A 191 0.18 11.72 -30.34
C ILE A 191 1.69 11.83 -30.57
N GLN A 192 2.13 12.64 -31.53
CA GLN A 192 3.56 12.83 -31.79
C GLN A 192 4.24 13.51 -30.59
N MET A 193 3.60 14.53 -29.98
CA MET A 193 4.13 15.17 -28.79
C MET A 193 4.32 14.16 -27.65
N GLY A 194 3.27 13.38 -27.31
CA GLY A 194 3.35 12.37 -26.25
C GLY A 194 4.38 11.29 -26.53
N SER A 195 4.48 10.83 -27.79
CA SER A 195 5.45 9.81 -28.20
C SER A 195 6.90 10.33 -28.08
N ASP A 196 7.17 11.56 -28.53
CA ASP A 196 8.50 12.18 -28.42
C ASP A 196 8.88 12.41 -26.94
N ALA A 197 7.92 12.84 -26.12
CA ALA A 197 8.16 13.01 -24.68
C ALA A 197 8.56 11.68 -24.02
N ILE A 198 7.79 10.60 -24.25
CA ILE A 198 8.10 9.27 -23.72
C ILE A 198 9.46 8.77 -24.22
N ALA A 199 9.78 8.95 -25.50
CA ALA A 199 11.05 8.51 -26.08
C ALA A 199 12.27 9.25 -25.49
N ALA A 200 12.09 10.47 -25.00
CA ALA A 200 13.13 11.28 -24.37
C ALA A 200 13.30 10.98 -22.86
N MET A 201 12.29 10.38 -22.22
CA MET A 201 12.32 10.09 -20.80
C MET A 201 13.22 8.91 -20.45
N ARG A 202 13.86 8.99 -19.28
CA ARG A 202 14.43 7.84 -18.61
C ARG A 202 13.32 7.18 -17.81
N LEU A 203 13.02 5.91 -18.10
CA LEU A 203 11.88 5.17 -17.54
C LEU A 203 12.32 3.81 -17.00
N LEU A 204 11.40 3.14 -16.29
CA LEU A 204 11.55 1.86 -15.62
C LEU A 204 12.57 1.93 -14.48
N ARG A 205 13.64 1.14 -14.52
CA ARG A 205 14.68 1.15 -13.50
C ARG A 205 15.71 2.23 -13.85
N ILE A 206 15.70 3.34 -13.09
CA ILE A 206 16.61 4.48 -13.28
C ILE A 206 17.97 4.18 -12.62
N ASP A 207 17.91 3.73 -11.37
CA ASP A 207 19.03 3.24 -10.58
C ASP A 207 18.54 2.23 -9.52
N GLU A 208 19.39 1.86 -8.55
CA GLU A 208 19.06 0.83 -7.55
C GLU A 208 17.84 1.19 -6.67
N GLU A 209 17.58 2.48 -6.50
CA GLU A 209 16.55 2.99 -5.58
C GLU A 209 15.49 3.90 -6.25
N THR A 210 15.60 4.13 -7.58
CA THR A 210 14.72 5.04 -8.32
C THR A 210 14.04 4.32 -9.48
N THR A 211 12.74 4.49 -9.62
CA THR A 211 11.94 4.01 -10.75
C THR A 211 11.07 5.12 -11.30
N ALA A 212 10.69 5.01 -12.58
CA ALA A 212 9.70 5.87 -13.22
C ALA A 212 8.89 5.07 -14.25
N ASN A 213 7.63 5.38 -14.39
CA ASN A 213 6.72 4.65 -15.26
C ASN A 213 5.76 5.59 -16.00
N VAL A 214 5.34 5.17 -17.20
CA VAL A 214 4.18 5.70 -17.91
C VAL A 214 3.10 4.63 -17.85
N GLY A 215 2.09 4.83 -16.99
CA GLY A 215 1.02 3.87 -16.75
C GLY A 215 -0.05 3.88 -17.83
N SER A 216 -0.31 5.04 -18.44
CA SER A 216 -1.27 5.16 -19.54
C SER A 216 -0.87 6.23 -20.55
N PHE A 217 -1.27 6.01 -21.82
CA PHE A 217 -1.21 6.97 -22.91
C PHE A 217 -2.51 6.85 -23.70
N LEU A 218 -3.38 7.83 -23.58
CA LEU A 218 -4.69 7.86 -24.22
C LEU A 218 -4.77 9.01 -25.23
N ALA A 219 -5.11 8.69 -26.48
CA ALA A 219 -5.24 9.65 -27.56
C ALA A 219 -6.45 9.30 -28.43
N PRO A 220 -7.68 9.62 -27.96
CA PRO A 220 -8.91 9.28 -28.67
C PRO A 220 -9.06 10.17 -29.91
N GLY A 221 -8.91 9.62 -31.10
CA GLY A 221 -9.02 10.33 -32.36
C GLY A 221 -9.53 9.44 -33.49
N SER A 222 -9.92 10.05 -34.61
CA SER A 222 -10.33 9.37 -35.84
C SER A 222 -9.16 9.27 -36.80
N ARG A 223 -9.09 8.18 -37.61
CA ARG A 223 -7.96 7.92 -38.53
C ARG A 223 -7.72 9.01 -39.56
N ASN A 224 -8.78 9.76 -39.93
CA ASN A 224 -8.72 10.80 -40.94
C ASN A 224 -8.55 12.23 -40.35
N ILE A 225 -8.28 12.33 -39.05
CA ILE A 225 -8.07 13.60 -38.35
C ILE A 225 -6.71 13.53 -37.61
N VAL A 226 -5.89 14.56 -37.70
CA VAL A 226 -4.72 14.76 -36.85
C VAL A 226 -5.21 14.88 -35.41
N CYS A 227 -4.81 13.97 -34.53
CA CYS A 227 -5.26 13.92 -33.15
C CYS A 227 -4.76 15.15 -32.36
N ASP A 228 -5.65 15.93 -31.82
CA ASP A 228 -5.36 17.20 -31.17
C ASP A 228 -5.35 17.15 -29.64
N LYS A 229 -5.64 15.98 -29.06
CA LYS A 229 -5.59 15.78 -27.59
C LYS A 229 -5.01 14.41 -27.24
N ALA A 230 -4.08 14.39 -26.30
CA ALA A 230 -3.56 13.16 -25.71
C ALA A 230 -3.31 13.36 -24.21
N THR A 231 -3.51 12.32 -23.41
CA THR A 231 -3.25 12.32 -21.97
C THR A 231 -2.28 11.21 -21.60
N LEU A 232 -1.37 11.49 -20.67
CA LEU A 232 -0.43 10.54 -20.08
C LEU A 232 -0.59 10.58 -18.57
N SER A 233 -0.60 9.38 -17.94
CA SER A 233 -0.47 9.23 -16.49
C SER A 233 0.87 8.59 -16.19
N LEU A 234 1.66 9.23 -15.35
CA LEU A 234 3.05 8.87 -15.06
C LEU A 234 3.29 8.88 -13.55
N GLU A 235 4.29 8.12 -13.10
CA GLU A 235 4.79 8.18 -11.73
C GLU A 235 6.31 8.05 -11.68
N ALA A 236 6.90 8.54 -10.59
CA ALA A 236 8.27 8.21 -10.19
C ALA A 236 8.31 7.90 -8.70
N ARG A 237 9.21 6.98 -8.32
CA ARG A 237 9.47 6.58 -6.94
C ARG A 237 10.96 6.57 -6.66
N SER A 238 11.37 6.97 -5.45
CA SER A 238 12.77 6.85 -5.01
C SER A 238 12.86 6.79 -3.48
N LEU A 239 13.85 6.02 -2.98
CA LEU A 239 14.24 6.05 -1.57
C LEU A 239 14.94 7.35 -1.18
N ASP A 240 15.46 8.11 -2.17
CA ASP A 240 16.08 9.41 -2.01
C ASP A 240 15.18 10.51 -2.57
N GLN A 241 14.73 11.41 -1.71
CA GLN A 241 13.81 12.50 -2.07
C GLN A 241 14.42 13.45 -3.13
N THR A 242 15.75 13.66 -3.08
CA THR A 242 16.44 14.52 -4.08
C THR A 242 16.45 13.86 -5.46
N LYS A 243 16.67 12.55 -5.51
CA LYS A 243 16.60 11.80 -6.77
C LYS A 243 15.19 11.76 -7.32
N LEU A 244 14.17 11.59 -6.44
CA LEU A 244 12.76 11.64 -6.82
C LEU A 244 12.43 12.95 -7.53
N HIS A 245 12.71 14.08 -6.90
CA HIS A 245 12.45 15.39 -7.50
C HIS A 245 13.24 15.61 -8.80
N ARG A 246 14.49 15.15 -8.86
CA ARG A 246 15.30 15.24 -10.10
C ARG A 246 14.67 14.44 -11.24
N GLN A 247 14.12 13.25 -10.95
CA GLN A 247 13.45 12.43 -11.95
C GLN A 247 12.14 13.08 -12.42
N ILE A 248 11.36 13.64 -11.52
CA ILE A 248 10.13 14.38 -11.83
C ILE A 248 10.43 15.59 -12.72
N GLU A 249 11.42 16.40 -12.38
CA GLU A 249 11.82 17.56 -13.20
C GLU A 249 12.33 17.13 -14.59
N HIS A 250 13.05 16.02 -14.68
CA HIS A 250 13.43 15.45 -15.97
C HIS A 250 12.19 15.08 -16.82
N MET A 251 11.21 14.40 -16.24
CA MET A 251 9.97 14.02 -16.94
C MET A 251 9.17 15.25 -17.38
N LYS A 252 9.03 16.26 -16.52
CA LYS A 252 8.35 17.54 -16.84
C LYS A 252 9.07 18.26 -18.02
N THR A 253 10.39 18.30 -17.99
CA THR A 253 11.19 18.87 -19.09
C THR A 253 10.93 18.14 -20.41
N CYS A 254 10.92 16.81 -20.42
CA CYS A 254 10.62 16.03 -21.62
C CYS A 254 9.21 16.32 -22.17
N LEU A 255 8.22 16.49 -21.31
CA LEU A 255 6.84 16.84 -21.70
C LEU A 255 6.79 18.23 -22.33
N GLN A 256 7.43 19.23 -21.72
CA GLN A 256 7.45 20.61 -22.18
C GLN A 256 8.23 20.78 -23.50
N ASP A 257 9.41 20.15 -23.60
CA ASP A 257 10.24 20.22 -24.82
C ASP A 257 9.53 19.57 -26.02
N ALA A 258 8.83 18.44 -25.81
CA ALA A 258 8.06 17.79 -26.86
C ALA A 258 6.89 18.67 -27.32
N ALA A 259 6.16 19.32 -26.42
CA ALA A 259 5.11 20.26 -26.79
C ALA A 259 5.67 21.46 -27.59
N ALA A 260 6.76 22.06 -27.13
CA ALA A 260 7.41 23.18 -27.78
C ALA A 260 7.93 22.81 -29.19
N LYS A 261 8.57 21.63 -29.33
CA LYS A 261 9.10 21.11 -30.60
C LYS A 261 8.03 21.04 -31.71
N HIS A 262 6.81 20.66 -31.34
CA HIS A 262 5.70 20.50 -32.26
C HIS A 262 4.78 21.75 -32.35
N GLY A 263 5.06 22.80 -31.58
CA GLY A 263 4.26 24.01 -31.54
C GLY A 263 2.89 23.84 -30.88
N GLY A 264 2.73 22.80 -30.04
CA GLY A 264 1.53 22.56 -29.23
C GLY A 264 1.70 23.04 -27.78
N GLN A 265 0.82 22.57 -26.92
CA GLN A 265 0.81 22.92 -25.49
C GLN A 265 0.75 21.64 -24.63
N VAL A 266 1.25 21.71 -23.40
CA VAL A 266 1.07 20.66 -22.39
C VAL A 266 0.69 21.29 -21.06
N THR A 267 -0.33 20.73 -20.39
CA THR A 267 -0.66 21.00 -18.99
C THR A 267 -0.18 19.81 -18.19
N ILE A 268 0.50 20.06 -17.07
CA ILE A 268 1.05 19.04 -16.19
C ILE A 268 0.47 19.28 -14.80
N GLU A 269 -0.18 18.28 -14.28
CA GLU A 269 -0.63 18.21 -12.88
C GLU A 269 0.32 17.31 -12.12
N GLU A 270 0.83 17.79 -10.99
CA GLU A 270 1.77 17.07 -10.12
C GLU A 270 1.14 16.85 -8.76
N GLU A 271 1.20 15.63 -8.26
CA GLU A 271 0.72 15.29 -6.92
C GLU A 271 1.74 14.39 -6.21
N ALA A 272 2.24 14.83 -5.07
CA ALA A 272 3.03 14.00 -4.16
C ALA A 272 2.05 13.09 -3.40
N LEU A 273 2.19 11.78 -3.58
CA LEU A 273 1.32 10.80 -2.90
C LEU A 273 1.78 10.55 -1.47
N TYR A 274 3.07 10.32 -1.30
CA TYR A 274 3.69 10.12 0.02
C TYR A 274 5.20 10.36 -0.03
N GLU A 275 5.79 10.58 1.15
CA GLU A 275 7.23 10.84 1.31
C GLU A 275 8.02 9.56 1.52
N ALA A 276 9.31 9.59 1.18
CA ALA A 276 10.26 8.54 1.53
C ALA A 276 10.57 8.56 3.03
N TYR A 277 10.80 7.40 3.61
CA TYR A 277 11.33 7.30 4.97
C TYR A 277 12.50 6.32 5.06
N LYS A 278 13.32 6.51 6.09
CA LYS A 278 14.37 5.58 6.50
C LYS A 278 14.40 5.53 8.02
N LEU A 279 14.32 4.32 8.58
CA LEU A 279 14.22 4.10 10.02
C LEU A 279 15.60 3.79 10.63
N ASP A 280 15.74 4.15 11.92
CA ASP A 280 16.85 3.73 12.76
C ASP A 280 16.62 2.29 13.26
N THR A 281 17.39 1.35 12.73
CA THR A 281 17.29 -0.08 13.09
C THR A 281 17.83 -0.41 14.47
N SER A 282 18.37 0.58 15.22
CA SER A 282 18.73 0.46 16.63
C SER A 282 17.58 0.80 17.60
N SER A 283 16.43 1.21 17.09
CA SER A 283 15.27 1.61 17.88
C SER A 283 14.68 0.46 18.71
N VAL A 284 13.89 0.83 19.73
CA VAL A 284 13.18 -0.14 20.60
C VAL A 284 12.25 -1.03 19.77
N ALA A 285 11.58 -0.48 18.76
CA ALA A 285 10.69 -1.22 17.89
C ALA A 285 11.41 -2.35 17.11
N PHE A 286 12.60 -2.08 16.54
CA PHE A 286 13.40 -3.11 15.87
C PHE A 286 13.98 -4.11 16.87
N THR A 287 14.35 -3.69 18.08
CA THR A 287 14.79 -4.59 19.13
C THR A 287 13.67 -5.56 19.52
N ALA A 288 12.44 -5.07 19.67
CA ALA A 288 11.27 -5.91 19.93
C ALA A 288 11.04 -6.96 18.83
N LEU A 289 11.21 -6.60 17.55
CA LEU A 289 11.11 -7.55 16.44
C LEU A 289 12.24 -8.62 16.46
N LYS A 290 13.49 -8.23 16.75
CA LYS A 290 14.62 -9.17 16.90
C LYS A 290 14.35 -10.19 17.99
N ASP A 291 13.88 -9.71 19.13
CA ASP A 291 13.57 -10.58 20.27
C ASP A 291 12.36 -11.48 19.96
N ALA A 292 11.31 -10.97 19.30
CA ALA A 292 10.16 -11.76 18.89
C ALA A 292 10.58 -12.90 17.94
N CYS A 293 11.37 -12.59 16.92
CA CYS A 293 11.92 -13.60 16.02
C CYS A 293 12.77 -14.64 16.77
N SER A 294 13.63 -14.18 17.70
CA SER A 294 14.45 -15.09 18.51
C SER A 294 13.60 -16.03 19.39
N SER A 295 12.55 -15.48 20.04
CA SER A 295 11.61 -16.26 20.86
C SER A 295 10.88 -17.34 20.05
N LEU A 296 10.53 -17.03 18.81
CA LEU A 296 9.79 -17.92 17.91
C LEU A 296 10.71 -18.83 17.07
N GLY A 297 12.04 -18.66 17.16
CA GLY A 297 12.98 -19.39 16.32
C GLY A 297 12.89 -19.02 14.84
N LEU A 298 12.46 -17.80 14.53
CA LEU A 298 12.29 -17.30 13.16
C LEU A 298 13.58 -16.63 12.66
N PRO A 299 13.85 -16.68 11.35
CA PRO A 299 14.85 -15.82 10.73
C PRO A 299 14.49 -14.36 10.94
N TYR A 300 15.49 -13.51 11.19
CA TYR A 300 15.34 -12.06 11.22
C TYR A 300 16.12 -11.44 10.07
N SER A 301 15.45 -10.64 9.27
CA SER A 301 16.12 -9.89 8.19
C SER A 301 15.56 -8.47 8.05
N GLU A 302 16.39 -7.59 7.51
CA GLU A 302 16.08 -6.19 7.26
C GLU A 302 16.33 -5.89 5.79
N ARG A 303 15.43 -5.12 5.14
CA ARG A 303 15.62 -4.66 3.76
C ARG A 303 14.85 -3.37 3.48
N PRO A 304 15.27 -2.54 2.51
CA PRO A 304 14.40 -1.53 1.93
C PRO A 304 13.33 -2.16 1.03
N THR A 305 12.29 -1.38 0.71
CA THR A 305 11.28 -1.72 -0.31
C THR A 305 11.21 -0.61 -1.35
N LEU A 306 10.61 -0.90 -2.51
CA LEU A 306 10.22 0.10 -3.52
C LEU A 306 8.69 0.25 -3.63
N GLY A 307 7.93 -0.48 -2.79
CA GLY A 307 6.52 -0.26 -2.54
C GLY A 307 6.29 0.80 -1.46
N GLY A 308 5.18 1.51 -1.53
CA GLY A 308 4.66 2.33 -0.42
C GLY A 308 3.73 1.50 0.44
N SER A 309 3.40 2.01 1.62
CA SER A 309 2.40 1.48 2.55
C SER A 309 1.95 2.58 3.50
N ASP A 310 0.96 2.32 4.33
CA ASP A 310 0.50 3.25 5.37
C ASP A 310 1.62 3.76 6.26
N ALA A 311 2.68 2.98 6.44
CA ALA A 311 3.85 3.39 7.19
C ALA A 311 4.55 4.64 6.62
N ASN A 312 4.43 4.93 5.32
CA ASN A 312 4.96 6.15 4.74
C ASN A 312 4.31 7.39 5.39
N VAL A 313 2.98 7.37 5.47
CA VAL A 313 2.22 8.48 6.07
C VAL A 313 2.42 8.54 7.59
N LEU A 314 2.39 7.39 8.28
CA LEU A 314 2.59 7.32 9.72
C LEU A 314 3.97 7.88 10.12
N ASN A 315 5.04 7.47 9.44
CA ASN A 315 6.39 7.98 9.68
C ASN A 315 6.51 9.48 9.36
N ALA A 316 5.93 9.95 8.26
CA ALA A 316 5.91 11.37 7.92
C ALA A 316 5.16 12.23 8.96
N LYS A 317 4.16 11.64 9.63
CA LYS A 317 3.41 12.28 10.74
C LYS A 317 4.11 12.14 12.10
N GLY A 318 5.31 11.55 12.15
CA GLY A 318 6.10 11.40 13.37
C GLY A 318 5.69 10.22 14.26
N ILE A 319 4.98 9.24 13.74
CA ILE A 319 4.62 7.99 14.42
C ILE A 319 5.57 6.90 13.90
N PRO A 320 6.61 6.51 14.67
CA PRO A 320 7.62 5.56 14.22
C PRO A 320 6.97 4.21 13.91
N THR A 321 6.94 3.80 12.66
CA THR A 321 6.20 2.59 12.23
C THR A 321 7.04 1.76 11.28
N ILE A 322 7.14 0.45 11.57
CA ILE A 322 7.89 -0.52 10.79
C ILE A 322 6.92 -1.37 9.98
N VAL A 323 7.20 -1.59 8.70
CA VAL A 323 6.45 -2.55 7.89
C VAL A 323 7.05 -3.95 8.07
N CYS A 324 6.17 -4.91 8.35
CA CYS A 324 6.48 -6.32 8.50
C CYS A 324 5.94 -7.11 7.32
N THR A 325 6.68 -8.11 6.86
CA THR A 325 6.16 -9.07 5.87
C THR A 325 5.08 -9.95 6.47
N SER A 326 4.04 -10.24 5.69
CA SER A 326 2.82 -10.94 6.14
C SER A 326 2.65 -12.34 5.57
N GLY A 327 3.64 -12.84 4.82
CA GLY A 327 3.67 -14.22 4.37
C GLY A 327 2.93 -14.49 3.05
N TYR A 328 2.19 -13.54 2.50
CA TYR A 328 1.55 -13.68 1.19
C TYR A 328 2.55 -13.50 0.05
N GLU A 329 2.21 -14.06 -1.10
CA GLU A 329 3.00 -14.02 -2.33
C GLU A 329 2.16 -13.54 -3.50
N ALA A 330 2.80 -12.89 -4.47
CA ALA A 330 2.22 -12.41 -5.73
C ALA A 330 0.93 -11.56 -5.56
N PRO A 331 0.90 -10.56 -4.64
CA PRO A 331 -0.27 -9.70 -4.46
C PRO A 331 -0.66 -9.01 -5.78
N HIS A 332 -1.92 -8.57 -5.87
CA HIS A 332 -2.48 -7.87 -7.05
C HIS A 332 -2.51 -8.73 -8.33
N THR A 333 -2.35 -10.04 -8.21
CA THR A 333 -2.42 -10.98 -9.35
C THR A 333 -3.34 -12.16 -9.04
N THR A 334 -3.76 -12.89 -10.07
CA THR A 334 -4.54 -14.14 -9.89
C THR A 334 -3.70 -15.30 -9.30
N ALA A 335 -2.38 -15.12 -9.16
CA ALA A 335 -1.48 -16.07 -8.51
C ALA A 335 -1.30 -15.81 -7.01
N GLU A 336 -1.99 -14.80 -6.47
CA GLU A 336 -1.90 -14.46 -5.06
C GLU A 336 -2.27 -15.64 -4.17
N SER A 337 -1.43 -15.87 -3.16
CA SER A 337 -1.58 -17.01 -2.26
C SER A 337 -0.87 -16.76 -0.92
N ILE A 338 -1.20 -17.58 0.08
CA ILE A 338 -0.51 -17.60 1.36
C ILE A 338 -0.38 -19.03 1.87
N ASP A 339 0.82 -19.41 2.35
CA ASP A 339 1.03 -20.69 3.00
C ASP A 339 0.41 -20.69 4.40
N LEU A 340 -0.18 -21.79 4.81
CA LEU A 340 -0.82 -21.94 6.12
C LEU A 340 0.19 -21.71 7.26
N ASP A 341 1.42 -22.20 7.08
CA ASP A 341 2.49 -21.99 8.05
C ASP A 341 2.84 -20.50 8.20
N GLN A 342 2.86 -19.74 7.10
CA GLN A 342 3.14 -18.31 7.14
C GLN A 342 2.04 -17.54 7.88
N LEU A 343 0.78 -17.91 7.69
CA LEU A 343 -0.36 -17.32 8.40
C LEU A 343 -0.29 -17.61 9.92
N GLU A 344 0.15 -18.80 10.32
CA GLU A 344 0.37 -19.15 11.73
C GLU A 344 1.55 -18.41 12.33
N ILE A 345 2.66 -18.30 11.59
CA ILE A 345 3.85 -17.57 11.99
C ILE A 345 3.53 -16.08 12.16
N LEU A 346 2.78 -15.48 11.22
CA LEU A 346 2.32 -14.10 11.33
C LEU A 346 1.51 -13.87 12.60
N THR A 347 0.56 -14.77 12.90
CA THR A 347 -0.25 -14.70 14.11
C THR A 347 0.63 -14.79 15.38
N SER A 348 1.64 -15.65 15.35
CA SER A 348 2.58 -15.80 16.46
C SER A 348 3.43 -14.55 16.65
N LEU A 349 3.91 -13.93 15.57
CA LEU A 349 4.65 -12.67 15.60
C LEU A 349 3.79 -11.54 16.18
N VAL A 350 2.57 -11.37 15.69
CA VAL A 350 1.61 -10.36 16.22
C VAL A 350 1.37 -10.58 17.71
N ARG A 351 1.24 -11.86 18.15
CA ARG A 351 1.05 -12.20 19.57
C ARG A 351 2.26 -11.79 20.43
N GLU A 352 3.49 -12.10 19.97
CA GLU A 352 4.71 -11.71 20.69
C GLU A 352 4.83 -10.19 20.86
N LEU A 353 4.42 -9.42 19.83
CA LEU A 353 4.45 -7.97 19.89
C LEU A 353 3.31 -7.38 20.74
N ALA A 354 2.16 -8.06 20.80
CA ALA A 354 0.99 -7.62 21.55
C ALA A 354 0.95 -8.10 23.00
N THR A 355 1.93 -8.88 23.46
CA THR A 355 1.97 -9.39 24.84
C THR A 355 3.14 -8.78 25.60
N LYS A 356 2.96 -8.55 26.92
CA LYS A 356 4.08 -8.13 27.78
C LYS A 356 5.10 -9.25 27.90
N ARG A 357 6.35 -8.91 27.71
CA ARG A 357 7.46 -9.76 28.06
C ARG A 357 7.64 -9.73 29.58
N LYS A 358 7.72 -10.90 30.21
CA LYS A 358 8.01 -11.04 31.64
C LYS A 358 9.45 -10.71 31.96
#